data_d6bf3788d9fa36b905243aa5067d0d16
#
_entry.id   d6bf3788d9fa36b905243aa5067d0d16
#
_cell.length_a   1.000
_cell.length_b   1.000
_cell.length_c   1.000
_cell.angle_alpha   90.00
_cell.angle_beta   90.00
_cell.angle_gamma   90.00
#
_symmetry.space_group_name_H-M   'P 1'
#
loop_
_entity.id
_entity.type
_entity.pdbx_description
1 polymer ?
#
loop_
_entity_poly.entity_id
_entity_poly.type
_entity_poly.pdbx_seq_one_letter_code
_entity_poly.pdbx_strand_id
1 'polypeptide(L)'
;MKTIIMKIHAIVFLALTTIILSCAEQDIPAISVAQEEYLVDSNGGEITIPVTSTGIDDVTIKLGYSDRWNTDPDNGDRTPAAPWIRVSKVIEDYPQTRALLSWTSAVVLNIEQNKSTFKREAIVQISSFSKTANVKVVQTGLSEQ
;
A
#
# COMPACT_ATOMS: atom_id res chain seq x y z
N MET A 1 -11.29 51.39 38.16
CA MET A 1 -11.97 50.09 37.97
C MET A 1 -12.18 49.72 36.51
N LYS A 2 -12.67 50.55 35.62
CA LYS A 2 -12.86 50.26 34.17
C LYS A 2 -11.55 49.80 33.44
N THR A 3 -10.41 50.42 33.74
CA THR A 3 -9.13 50.13 33.07
C THR A 3 -8.54 48.76 33.43
N ILE A 4 -8.81 48.27 34.66
CA ILE A 4 -8.34 46.97 35.15
C ILE A 4 -9.15 45.84 34.48
N ILE A 5 -10.48 46.03 34.36
CA ILE A 5 -11.40 45.08 33.73
C ILE A 5 -11.06 44.92 32.23
N MET A 6 -10.73 46.01 31.55
CA MET A 6 -10.35 45.98 30.13
C MET A 6 -9.04 45.22 29.92
N LYS A 7 -8.06 45.37 30.82
CA LYS A 7 -6.77 44.62 30.73
C LYS A 7 -6.95 43.11 30.97
N ILE A 8 -7.84 42.72 31.88
CA ILE A 8 -8.17 41.33 32.17
C ILE A 8 -8.83 40.67 30.94
N HIS A 9 -9.79 41.36 30.29
CA HIS A 9 -10.43 40.84 29.09
C HIS A 9 -9.44 40.65 27.91
N ALA A 10 -8.50 41.59 27.75
CA ALA A 10 -7.47 41.47 26.72
C ALA A 10 -6.52 40.29 26.95
N ILE A 11 -6.14 40.03 28.21
CA ILE A 11 -5.28 38.86 28.54
C ILE A 11 -6.03 37.54 28.35
N VAL A 12 -7.30 37.46 28.76
CA VAL A 12 -8.11 36.26 28.57
C VAL A 12 -8.37 35.98 27.08
N PHE A 13 -8.58 37.03 26.27
CA PHE A 13 -8.75 36.87 24.82
C PHE A 13 -7.46 36.41 24.13
N LEU A 14 -6.29 36.95 24.56
CA LEU A 14 -5.01 36.53 24.05
C LEU A 14 -4.67 35.07 24.43
N ALA A 15 -4.99 34.64 25.65
CA ALA A 15 -4.81 33.27 26.09
C ALA A 15 -5.75 32.30 25.36
N LEU A 16 -6.98 32.70 25.05
CA LEU A 16 -7.92 31.87 24.32
C LEU A 16 -7.52 31.68 22.85
N THR A 17 -6.93 32.70 22.21
CA THR A 17 -6.46 32.61 20.83
C THR A 17 -5.22 31.72 20.67
N THR A 18 -4.37 31.62 21.69
CA THR A 18 -3.22 30.69 21.65
C THR A 18 -3.61 29.21 21.77
N ILE A 19 -4.74 28.92 22.39
CA ILE A 19 -5.23 27.53 22.52
C ILE A 19 -5.79 27.01 21.18
N ILE A 20 -6.35 27.88 20.34
CA ILE A 20 -6.92 27.44 19.03
C ILE A 20 -5.83 27.25 17.96
N LEU A 21 -4.62 27.80 18.14
CA LEU A 21 -3.50 27.60 17.22
C LEU A 21 -2.70 26.32 17.48
N SER A 22 -3.01 25.59 18.56
CA SER A 22 -2.51 24.24 18.81
C SER A 22 -3.44 23.18 18.21
N CYS A 23 -3.94 23.39 17.00
CA CYS A 23 -4.38 22.28 16.17
C CYS A 23 -3.12 21.47 15.89
N ALA A 24 -2.97 20.33 16.57
CA ALA A 24 -2.00 19.32 16.19
C ALA A 24 -2.20 19.08 14.68
N GLU A 25 -1.15 19.24 13.89
CA GLU A 25 -1.13 18.77 12.52
C GLU A 25 -1.60 17.33 12.58
N GLN A 26 -2.83 17.07 12.16
CA GLN A 26 -3.34 15.72 12.04
C GLN A 26 -2.50 15.06 10.96
N ASP A 27 -1.82 13.99 11.34
CA ASP A 27 -1.13 13.14 10.40
C ASP A 27 -2.07 12.76 9.27
N ILE A 28 -1.86 13.33 8.10
CA ILE A 28 -2.63 12.96 6.93
C ILE A 28 -2.01 11.64 6.46
N PRO A 29 -2.75 10.51 6.56
CA PRO A 29 -2.26 9.26 6.05
C PRO A 29 -1.82 9.43 4.61
N ALA A 30 -0.59 9.05 4.33
CA ALA A 30 -0.01 9.13 2.99
C ALA A 30 0.40 7.73 2.54
N ILE A 31 0.15 7.44 1.26
CA ILE A 31 0.70 6.27 0.59
C ILE A 31 0.95 6.62 -0.87
N SER A 32 2.13 6.29 -1.35
CA SER A 32 2.47 6.41 -2.76
C SER A 32 3.46 5.30 -3.16
N VAL A 33 3.39 4.91 -4.42
CA VAL A 33 4.30 3.96 -5.05
C VAL A 33 5.04 4.66 -6.18
N ALA A 34 6.31 4.31 -6.36
CA ALA A 34 7.12 4.93 -7.41
C ALA A 34 6.72 4.44 -8.81
N GLN A 35 6.15 3.24 -8.89
CA GLN A 35 5.76 2.60 -10.13
C GLN A 35 4.44 1.85 -9.94
N GLU A 36 3.49 2.08 -10.86
CA GLU A 36 2.15 1.49 -10.79
C GLU A 36 2.04 0.16 -11.54
N GLU A 37 3.02 -0.19 -12.36
CA GLU A 37 3.03 -1.46 -13.12
C GLU A 37 4.43 -2.08 -13.10
N TYR A 38 4.50 -3.37 -12.79
CA TYR A 38 5.70 -4.20 -12.82
C TYR A 38 5.53 -5.30 -13.85
N LEU A 39 6.49 -5.39 -14.77
CA LEU A 39 6.60 -6.47 -15.73
C LEU A 39 7.59 -7.52 -15.22
N VAL A 40 7.16 -8.77 -15.16
CA VAL A 40 7.94 -9.90 -14.68
C VAL A 40 8.01 -10.95 -15.80
N ASP A 41 9.16 -11.55 -16.01
CA ASP A 41 9.30 -12.62 -16.99
C ASP A 41 8.61 -13.91 -16.53
N SER A 42 8.55 -14.89 -17.42
CA SER A 42 7.90 -16.18 -17.15
C SER A 42 8.57 -16.99 -16.04
N ASN A 43 9.85 -16.78 -15.73
CA ASN A 43 10.55 -17.51 -14.67
C ASN A 43 10.07 -17.12 -13.28
N GLY A 44 9.49 -15.93 -13.15
CA GLY A 44 9.06 -15.38 -11.84
C GLY A 44 10.25 -14.94 -11.00
N GLY A 45 10.15 -15.13 -9.69
CA GLY A 45 11.16 -14.71 -8.73
C GLY A 45 10.65 -13.70 -7.73
N GLU A 46 11.57 -13.03 -7.05
CA GLU A 46 11.25 -12.02 -6.05
C GLU A 46 11.29 -10.62 -6.67
N ILE A 47 10.25 -9.83 -6.43
CA ILE A 47 10.24 -8.39 -6.76
C ILE A 47 9.99 -7.56 -5.52
N THR A 48 10.54 -6.35 -5.50
CA THR A 48 10.37 -5.40 -4.41
C THR A 48 9.64 -4.16 -4.93
N ILE A 49 8.55 -3.80 -4.27
CA ILE A 49 7.76 -2.59 -4.54
C ILE A 49 8.13 -1.55 -3.48
N PRO A 50 8.87 -0.49 -3.82
CA PRO A 50 9.12 0.62 -2.91
C PRO A 50 7.82 1.39 -2.66
N VAL A 51 7.55 1.67 -1.40
CA VAL A 51 6.35 2.38 -0.93
C VAL A 51 6.77 3.51 -0.02
N THR A 52 6.25 4.70 -0.25
CA THR A 52 6.35 5.80 0.70
C THR A 52 5.01 5.91 1.42
N SER A 53 5.01 5.72 2.73
CA SER A 53 3.77 5.68 3.53
C SER A 53 3.98 6.20 4.94
N THR A 54 2.88 6.43 5.65
CA THR A 54 2.83 6.65 7.10
C THR A 54 2.63 5.36 7.90
N GLY A 55 2.80 4.21 7.27
CA GLY A 55 2.63 2.85 7.76
C GLY A 55 1.86 1.99 6.78
N ILE A 56 2.16 0.70 6.71
CA ILE A 56 1.42 -0.26 5.89
C ILE A 56 0.57 -1.11 6.81
N ASP A 57 -0.76 -0.99 6.70
CA ASP A 57 -1.70 -1.75 7.52
C ASP A 57 -2.05 -3.10 6.91
N ASP A 58 -2.17 -3.14 5.58
CA ASP A 58 -2.56 -4.35 4.86
C ASP A 58 -2.02 -4.38 3.44
N VAL A 59 -1.76 -5.59 2.94
CA VAL A 59 -1.41 -5.85 1.55
C VAL A 59 -2.28 -6.99 1.02
N THR A 60 -3.21 -6.64 0.13
CA THR A 60 -4.12 -7.59 -0.50
C THR A 60 -3.75 -7.82 -1.96
N ILE A 61 -3.77 -9.07 -2.42
CA ILE A 61 -3.52 -9.44 -3.82
C ILE A 61 -4.83 -9.89 -4.47
N LYS A 62 -5.20 -9.22 -5.56
CA LYS A 62 -6.38 -9.55 -6.38
C LYS A 62 -5.92 -10.17 -7.70
N LEU A 63 -6.12 -11.45 -7.86
CA LEU A 63 -5.81 -12.19 -9.08
C LEU A 63 -6.84 -11.91 -10.18
N GLY A 64 -6.40 -12.00 -11.43
CA GLY A 64 -7.30 -12.06 -12.58
C GLY A 64 -8.33 -13.19 -12.46
N TYR A 65 -9.46 -13.08 -13.17
CA TYR A 65 -10.55 -14.07 -13.04
C TYR A 65 -10.10 -15.48 -13.45
N SER A 66 -9.34 -15.57 -14.54
CA SER A 66 -8.79 -16.84 -15.06
C SER A 66 -7.83 -17.52 -14.08
N ASP A 67 -7.11 -16.73 -13.27
CA ASP A 67 -6.07 -17.23 -12.38
C ASP A 67 -6.60 -17.66 -11.02
N ARG A 68 -7.90 -17.49 -10.78
CA ARG A 68 -8.55 -17.86 -9.50
C ARG A 68 -9.00 -19.30 -9.45
N TRP A 69 -9.12 -19.97 -10.59
CA TRP A 69 -9.78 -21.25 -10.70
C TRP A 69 -8.97 -22.23 -11.55
N ASN A 70 -8.81 -23.44 -11.03
CA ASN A 70 -8.47 -24.59 -11.82
C ASN A 70 -9.76 -25.21 -12.34
N THR A 71 -9.85 -25.44 -13.65
CA THR A 71 -11.00 -26.14 -14.25
C THR A 71 -10.60 -27.57 -14.56
N ASP A 72 -11.35 -28.53 -14.03
CA ASP A 72 -11.19 -29.92 -14.38
C ASP A 72 -11.61 -30.13 -15.84
N PRO A 73 -10.70 -30.63 -16.72
CA PRO A 73 -11.00 -30.82 -18.12
C PRO A 73 -12.08 -31.87 -18.39
N ASP A 74 -12.29 -32.83 -17.47
CA ASP A 74 -13.19 -33.95 -17.68
C ASP A 74 -14.65 -33.65 -17.31
N ASN A 75 -14.89 -32.87 -16.27
CA ASN A 75 -16.24 -32.58 -15.77
C ASN A 75 -16.59 -31.08 -15.72
N GLY A 76 -15.62 -30.20 -15.94
CA GLY A 76 -15.79 -28.75 -15.87
C GLY A 76 -15.84 -28.17 -14.45
N ASP A 77 -15.65 -28.99 -13.43
CA ASP A 77 -15.62 -28.53 -12.04
C ASP A 77 -14.48 -27.53 -11.81
N ARG A 78 -14.75 -26.54 -10.98
CA ARG A 78 -13.80 -25.47 -10.67
C ARG A 78 -13.35 -25.58 -9.20
N THR A 79 -12.04 -25.63 -9.01
CA THR A 79 -11.42 -25.55 -7.69
C THR A 79 -10.58 -24.26 -7.59
N PRO A 80 -10.47 -23.64 -6.40
CA PRO A 80 -9.62 -22.48 -6.22
C PRO A 80 -8.17 -22.82 -6.60
N ALA A 81 -7.60 -22.01 -7.50
CA ALA A 81 -6.19 -22.14 -7.86
C ALA A 81 -5.29 -21.63 -6.73
N ALA A 82 -4.14 -22.26 -6.55
CA ALA A 82 -3.13 -21.71 -5.68
C ALA A 82 -2.62 -20.37 -6.23
N PRO A 83 -2.48 -19.33 -5.40
CA PRO A 83 -2.03 -18.03 -5.88
C PRO A 83 -0.58 -18.11 -6.37
N TRP A 84 -0.36 -17.66 -7.60
CA TRP A 84 0.97 -17.62 -8.24
C TRP A 84 1.85 -16.47 -7.77
N ILE A 85 1.28 -15.52 -7.03
CA ILE A 85 1.92 -14.35 -6.46
C ILE A 85 1.52 -14.23 -5.01
N ARG A 86 2.48 -14.00 -4.13
CA ARG A 86 2.26 -13.91 -2.67
C ARG A 86 3.13 -12.82 -2.07
N VAL A 87 2.65 -12.19 -1.01
CA VAL A 87 3.48 -11.31 -0.18
C VAL A 87 4.49 -12.21 0.58
N SER A 88 5.76 -11.95 0.36
CA SER A 88 6.86 -12.60 1.08
C SER A 88 7.12 -11.91 2.41
N LYS A 89 7.25 -10.58 2.39
CA LYS A 89 7.45 -9.75 3.57
C LYS A 89 7.08 -8.29 3.29
N VAL A 90 6.77 -7.56 4.36
CA VAL A 90 6.68 -6.11 4.38
C VAL A 90 7.86 -5.60 5.19
N ILE A 91 8.60 -4.65 4.64
CA ILE A 91 9.75 -4.01 5.28
C ILE A 91 9.35 -2.56 5.55
N GLU A 92 9.38 -2.16 6.81
CA GLU A 92 9.12 -0.80 7.22
C GLU A 92 10.34 -0.28 7.98
N ASP A 93 10.92 0.81 7.49
CA ASP A 93 12.03 1.48 8.13
C ASP A 93 11.48 2.68 8.93
N TYR A 94 11.03 2.38 10.15
CA TYR A 94 10.45 3.39 11.03
C TYR A 94 11.51 4.41 11.44
N PRO A 95 11.27 5.72 11.24
CA PRO A 95 12.19 6.73 11.70
C PRO A 95 12.31 6.69 13.23
N GLN A 96 13.54 6.77 13.76
CA GLN A 96 13.83 6.77 15.19
C GLN A 96 13.28 8.01 15.91
N THR A 97 12.86 9.02 15.19
CA THR A 97 12.25 10.25 15.69
C THR A 97 10.77 10.27 15.36
N ARG A 98 9.93 10.68 16.31
CA ARG A 98 8.47 10.86 16.15
C ARG A 98 8.11 12.03 15.21
N ALA A 99 8.91 12.34 14.21
CA ALA A 99 8.51 13.27 13.16
C ALA A 99 7.46 12.56 12.29
N LEU A 100 6.29 13.16 12.20
CA LEU A 100 5.09 12.72 11.49
C LEU A 100 5.26 12.71 9.96
N LEU A 101 6.37 12.18 9.50
CA LEU A 101 6.72 12.13 8.09
C LEU A 101 6.50 10.73 7.55
N SER A 102 6.04 10.63 6.32
CA SER A 102 6.05 9.37 5.58
C SER A 102 7.49 8.86 5.45
N TRP A 103 7.67 7.56 5.55
CA TRP A 103 8.96 6.88 5.40
C TRP A 103 8.92 5.89 4.24
N THR A 104 10.10 5.46 3.83
CA THR A 104 10.22 4.46 2.78
C THR A 104 10.04 3.07 3.37
N SER A 105 9.06 2.36 2.84
CA SER A 105 8.78 0.97 3.14
C SER A 105 8.94 0.14 1.86
N ALA A 106 8.88 -1.17 1.96
CA ALA A 106 8.89 -2.03 0.79
C ALA A 106 7.97 -3.24 0.99
N VAL A 107 7.23 -3.57 -0.05
CA VAL A 107 6.48 -4.83 -0.14
C VAL A 107 7.25 -5.76 -1.06
N VAL A 108 7.65 -6.90 -0.53
CA VAL A 108 8.38 -7.93 -1.26
C VAL A 108 7.41 -9.03 -1.65
N LEU A 109 7.33 -9.33 -2.93
CA LEU A 109 6.47 -10.34 -3.51
C LEU A 109 7.29 -11.50 -4.03
N ASN A 110 6.81 -12.72 -3.82
CA ASN A 110 7.31 -13.91 -4.46
C ASN A 110 6.34 -14.33 -5.58
N ILE A 111 6.87 -14.51 -6.77
CA ILE A 111 6.13 -14.80 -8.00
C ILE A 111 6.57 -16.15 -8.53
N GLU A 112 5.65 -17.09 -8.65
CA GLU A 112 5.91 -18.42 -9.17
C GLU A 112 6.12 -18.39 -10.69
N GLN A 113 6.86 -19.37 -11.20
CA GLN A 113 7.06 -19.53 -12.65
C GLN A 113 5.72 -19.65 -13.39
N ASN A 114 5.58 -18.92 -14.47
CA ASN A 114 4.46 -19.07 -15.40
C ASN A 114 4.82 -20.12 -16.48
N LYS A 115 4.23 -21.29 -16.37
CA LYS A 115 4.43 -22.39 -17.34
C LYS A 115 3.47 -22.31 -18.54
N SER A 116 2.55 -21.34 -18.53
CA SER A 116 1.62 -21.10 -19.63
C SER A 116 2.23 -20.16 -20.67
N THR A 117 1.80 -20.24 -21.92
CA THR A 117 2.11 -19.26 -22.96
C THR A 117 1.35 -17.95 -22.82
N PHE A 118 0.31 -17.92 -21.97
CA PHE A 118 -0.48 -16.73 -21.70
C PHE A 118 0.09 -15.89 -20.56
N LYS A 119 0.05 -14.57 -20.74
CA LYS A 119 0.34 -13.65 -19.64
C LYS A 119 -0.71 -13.76 -18.53
N ARG A 120 -0.32 -13.46 -17.31
CA ARG A 120 -1.22 -13.36 -16.17
C ARG A 120 -1.00 -12.05 -15.42
N GLU A 121 -2.05 -11.59 -14.74
CA GLU A 121 -2.06 -10.27 -14.13
C GLU A 121 -2.62 -10.33 -12.70
N ALA A 122 -2.07 -9.52 -11.83
CA ALA A 122 -2.56 -9.32 -10.46
C ALA A 122 -2.52 -7.84 -10.10
N ILE A 123 -3.41 -7.42 -9.22
CA ILE A 123 -3.39 -6.11 -8.58
C ILE A 123 -2.97 -6.30 -7.13
N VAL A 124 -1.87 -5.69 -6.76
CA VAL A 124 -1.40 -5.60 -5.37
C VAL A 124 -1.94 -4.30 -4.79
N GLN A 125 -2.83 -4.42 -3.84
CA GLN A 125 -3.44 -3.31 -3.14
C GLN A 125 -2.73 -3.14 -1.79
N ILE A 126 -2.12 -1.98 -1.59
CA ILE A 126 -1.37 -1.64 -0.38
C ILE A 126 -2.15 -0.54 0.34
N SER A 127 -2.49 -0.77 1.59
CA SER A 127 -3.32 0.13 2.39
C SER A 127 -2.54 0.74 3.54
N SER A 128 -2.79 2.03 3.78
CA SER A 128 -2.27 2.80 4.90
C SER A 128 -3.43 3.64 5.45
N PHE A 129 -3.95 3.30 6.63
CA PHE A 129 -5.16 3.89 7.19
C PHE A 129 -6.33 3.90 6.20
N SER A 130 -6.79 5.09 5.81
CA SER A 130 -7.88 5.27 4.84
C SER A 130 -7.44 5.41 3.39
N LYS A 131 -6.14 5.30 3.11
CA LYS A 131 -5.57 5.45 1.77
C LYS A 131 -5.10 4.12 1.22
N THR A 132 -5.13 4.01 -0.10
CA THR A 132 -4.75 2.79 -0.80
C THR A 132 -4.01 3.14 -2.08
N ALA A 133 -2.90 2.43 -2.32
CA ALA A 133 -2.20 2.40 -3.60
C ALA A 133 -2.42 1.05 -4.27
N ASN A 134 -2.56 1.05 -5.59
CA ASN A 134 -2.69 -0.16 -6.39
C ASN A 134 -1.49 -0.29 -7.31
N VAL A 135 -0.90 -1.47 -7.33
CA VAL A 135 0.21 -1.81 -8.21
C VAL A 135 -0.18 -3.01 -9.05
N LYS A 136 -0.10 -2.86 -10.37
CA LYS A 136 -0.36 -3.94 -11.32
C LYS A 136 0.93 -4.75 -11.51
N VAL A 137 0.83 -6.06 -11.38
CA VAL A 137 1.91 -6.99 -11.70
C VAL A 137 1.48 -7.83 -12.89
N VAL A 138 2.25 -7.77 -13.96
CA VAL A 138 2.02 -8.51 -15.19
C VAL A 138 3.17 -9.49 -15.38
N GLN A 139 2.88 -10.78 -15.44
CA GLN A 139 3.88 -11.79 -15.74
C GLN A 139 3.67 -12.32 -17.16
N THR A 140 4.74 -12.33 -17.94
CA THR A 140 4.70 -12.88 -19.30
C THR A 140 4.50 -14.41 -19.28
N GLY A 141 3.96 -14.94 -20.35
CA GLY A 141 3.96 -16.38 -20.62
C GLY A 141 5.31 -16.86 -21.12
N LEU A 142 5.46 -18.18 -21.22
CA LEU A 142 6.59 -18.78 -21.92
C LEU A 142 6.55 -18.36 -23.40
N SER A 143 7.68 -17.86 -23.92
CA SER A 143 7.85 -17.71 -25.36
C SER A 143 7.90 -19.11 -25.99
N GLU A 144 7.14 -19.32 -27.05
CA GLU A 144 7.34 -20.48 -27.90
C GLU A 144 8.76 -20.38 -28.52
N GLN A 145 9.58 -21.39 -28.28
CA GLN A 145 10.90 -21.54 -28.95
C GLN A 145 10.74 -22.07 -30.36
#